data_620442239f94876a2bad1cfadea008c7
#
_entry.id   620442239f94876a2bad1cfadea008c7
#
_cell.length_a   1.000
_cell.length_b   1.000
_cell.length_c   1.000
_cell.angle_alpha   90.00
_cell.angle_beta   90.00
_cell.angle_gamma   90.00
#
_symmetry.space_group_name_H-M   'P 1'
#
loop_
_entity.id
_entity.type
_entity.pdbx_description
1 polymer ?
#
loop_
_entity_poly.entity_id
_entity_poly.type
_entity_poly.pdbx_seq_one_letter_code
_entity_poly.pdbx_strand_id
1 'polypeptide(L)'
;EDAKKKCEAAGGHLAYITSEEDWAKVINALNGTGLKYVWLGGTTSISADETRITATWLDGSSMDYIYDANHWFANEPSGRDFSSADKPLEPYILLWNVNDVWSLNDSSDAVLSCYKHEQIGYVCEFD
;
A
#
# COMPACT_ATOMS: atom_id res chain seq x y z
N GLU A 1 1.92 -10.22 3.57
CA GLU A 1 1.24 -11.11 4.52
C GLU A 1 1.84 -11.06 5.94
N ASP A 2 3.16 -11.04 6.08
CA ASP A 2 3.81 -11.01 7.40
C ASP A 2 3.45 -9.76 8.20
N ALA A 3 3.42 -8.61 7.54
CA ALA A 3 3.05 -7.35 8.19
C ALA A 3 1.61 -7.39 8.71
N LYS A 4 0.69 -7.94 7.91
CA LYS A 4 -0.71 -8.12 8.29
C LYS A 4 -0.82 -8.99 9.55
N LYS A 5 -0.12 -10.13 9.55
CA LYS A 5 -0.13 -11.06 10.69
C LYS A 5 0.43 -10.42 11.95
N LYS A 6 1.51 -9.63 11.82
CA LYS A 6 2.11 -8.94 12.97
C LYS A 6 1.16 -7.92 13.59
N CYS A 7 0.45 -7.14 12.77
CA CYS A 7 -0.54 -6.20 13.27
C CYS A 7 -1.69 -6.91 13.97
N GLU A 8 -2.19 -8.00 13.40
CA GLU A 8 -3.28 -8.78 13.98
C GLU A 8 -2.86 -9.42 15.31
N ALA A 9 -1.64 -9.94 15.39
CA ALA A 9 -1.11 -10.53 16.61
C ALA A 9 -0.97 -9.49 17.74
N ALA A 10 -0.77 -8.22 17.40
CA ALA A 10 -0.68 -7.13 18.37
C ALA A 10 -2.06 -6.56 18.77
N GLY A 11 -3.14 -7.08 18.17
CA GLY A 11 -4.49 -6.63 18.48
C GLY A 11 -5.03 -5.54 17.56
N GLY A 12 -4.35 -5.25 16.46
CA GLY A 12 -4.75 -4.24 15.49
C GLY A 12 -4.86 -4.79 14.08
N HIS A 13 -4.70 -3.92 13.10
CA HIS A 13 -4.69 -4.28 11.69
C HIS A 13 -3.77 -3.32 10.92
N LEU A 14 -3.42 -3.67 9.70
CA LEU A 14 -2.70 -2.73 8.81
C LEU A 14 -3.60 -1.52 8.55
N ALA A 15 -2.99 -0.34 8.46
CA ALA A 15 -3.71 0.93 8.36
C ALA A 15 -4.56 1.04 7.10
N TYR A 16 -5.74 1.65 7.26
CA TYR A 16 -6.64 2.08 6.17
C TYR A 16 -6.65 3.60 6.12
N ILE A 17 -6.71 4.18 4.93
CA ILE A 17 -6.73 5.62 4.76
C ILE A 17 -8.00 6.00 4.00
N THR A 18 -9.02 6.48 4.72
CA THR A 18 -10.33 6.79 4.15
C THR A 18 -10.69 8.26 4.24
N SER A 19 -9.79 9.09 4.78
CA SER A 19 -10.02 10.52 4.95
C SER A 19 -8.70 11.29 5.00
N GLU A 20 -8.78 12.61 4.85
CA GLU A 20 -7.62 13.51 5.01
C GLU A 20 -7.01 13.37 6.40
N GLU A 21 -7.84 13.17 7.42
CA GLU A 21 -7.39 12.98 8.79
C GLU A 21 -6.56 11.70 8.93
N ASP A 22 -7.03 10.59 8.34
CA ASP A 22 -6.30 9.32 8.33
C ASP A 22 -4.96 9.48 7.61
N TRP A 23 -4.95 10.15 6.47
CA TRP A 23 -3.73 10.43 5.72
C TRP A 23 -2.71 11.16 6.58
N ALA A 24 -3.16 12.24 7.23
CA ALA A 24 -2.28 13.05 8.08
C ALA A 24 -1.70 12.23 9.24
N LYS A 25 -2.52 11.39 9.88
CA LYS A 25 -2.05 10.53 10.98
C LYS A 25 -0.95 9.57 10.54
N VAL A 26 -1.16 8.91 9.39
CA VAL A 26 -0.19 7.94 8.87
C VAL A 26 1.12 8.64 8.49
N ILE A 27 1.03 9.75 7.75
CA ILE A 27 2.22 10.49 7.32
C ILE A 27 2.99 11.03 8.53
N ASN A 28 2.30 11.57 9.54
CA ASN A 28 2.95 12.04 10.76
C ASN A 28 3.67 10.91 11.51
N ALA A 29 3.05 9.71 11.55
CA ALA A 29 3.67 8.56 12.20
C ALA A 29 4.96 8.12 11.48
N LEU A 30 5.06 8.38 10.19
CA LEU A 30 6.22 7.98 9.38
C LEU A 30 7.36 9.00 9.41
N ASN A 31 7.10 10.23 9.84
CA ASN A 31 8.13 11.27 9.92
C ASN A 31 9.27 10.85 10.87
N GLY A 32 10.50 10.95 10.38
CA GLY A 32 11.68 10.62 11.16
C GLY A 32 12.02 9.14 11.25
N THR A 33 11.24 8.26 10.62
CA THR A 33 11.49 6.81 10.66
C THR A 33 12.55 6.36 9.67
N GLY A 34 12.79 7.14 8.61
CA GLY A 34 13.68 6.74 7.52
C GLY A 34 13.08 5.70 6.57
N LEU A 35 11.84 5.29 6.79
CA LEU A 35 11.16 4.33 5.91
C LEU A 35 10.80 4.98 4.58
N LYS A 36 10.88 4.19 3.51
CA LYS A 36 10.54 4.62 2.14
C LYS A 36 9.43 3.77 1.52
N TYR A 37 9.17 2.57 2.06
CA TYR A 37 8.20 1.60 1.56
C TYR A 37 7.43 1.07 2.76
N VAL A 38 6.12 1.31 2.80
CA VAL A 38 5.33 1.03 3.99
C VAL A 38 4.04 0.30 3.62
N TRP A 39 3.88 -0.93 4.11
CA TRP A 39 2.69 -1.74 3.86
C TRP A 39 1.45 -1.14 4.50
N LEU A 40 0.36 -1.12 3.76
CA LEU A 40 -0.97 -0.71 4.22
C LEU A 40 -1.96 -1.86 4.10
N GLY A 41 -3.13 -1.70 4.70
CA GLY A 41 -4.19 -2.70 4.73
C GLY A 41 -5.12 -2.67 3.53
N GLY A 42 -4.54 -2.67 2.34
CA GLY A 42 -5.28 -2.66 1.11
C GLY A 42 -4.94 -3.83 0.20
N THR A 43 -5.78 -4.05 -0.79
CA THR A 43 -5.58 -5.10 -1.77
C THR A 43 -6.10 -4.67 -3.13
N THR A 44 -5.49 -5.20 -4.19
CA THR A 44 -5.98 -5.02 -5.55
C THR A 44 -6.39 -6.37 -6.13
N SER A 45 -7.31 -6.33 -7.07
CA SER A 45 -7.66 -7.48 -7.90
C SER A 45 -7.75 -7.05 -9.35
N ILE A 46 -7.51 -7.98 -10.26
CA ILE A 46 -7.58 -7.72 -11.68
C ILE A 46 -8.69 -8.61 -12.27
N SER A 47 -9.49 -8.05 -13.19
CA SER A 47 -10.58 -8.81 -13.82
C SER A 47 -10.02 -9.96 -14.67
N ALA A 48 -10.87 -10.96 -14.97
CA ALA A 48 -10.46 -12.14 -15.73
C ALA A 48 -9.88 -11.78 -17.11
N ASP A 49 -10.40 -10.72 -17.74
CA ASP A 49 -9.92 -10.23 -19.03
C ASP A 49 -8.77 -9.21 -18.90
N GLU A 50 -8.35 -8.94 -17.66
CA GLU A 50 -7.27 -8.01 -17.31
C GLU A 50 -7.49 -6.56 -17.79
N THR A 51 -8.75 -6.17 -17.96
CA THR A 51 -9.09 -4.80 -18.40
C THR A 51 -9.44 -3.86 -17.25
N ARG A 52 -9.70 -4.41 -16.05
CA ARG A 52 -10.13 -3.62 -14.89
C ARG A 52 -9.36 -4.02 -13.63
N ILE A 53 -8.88 -3.03 -12.92
CA ILE A 53 -8.20 -3.21 -11.63
C ILE A 53 -9.09 -2.58 -10.55
N THR A 54 -9.36 -3.33 -9.49
CA THR A 54 -10.14 -2.87 -8.34
C THR A 54 -9.24 -2.84 -7.11
N ALA A 55 -9.24 -1.74 -6.38
CA ALA A 55 -8.49 -1.57 -5.15
C ALA A 55 -9.46 -1.28 -4.00
N THR A 56 -9.31 -2.01 -2.89
CA THR A 56 -10.15 -1.82 -1.69
C THR A 56 -9.30 -2.01 -0.44
N TRP A 57 -9.78 -1.45 0.68
CA TRP A 57 -9.20 -1.75 1.99
C TRP A 57 -9.67 -3.13 2.44
N LEU A 58 -8.89 -3.76 3.34
CA LEU A 58 -9.17 -5.13 3.79
C LEU A 58 -10.49 -5.28 4.55
N ASP A 59 -11.02 -4.20 5.11
CA ASP A 59 -12.34 -4.20 5.76
C ASP A 59 -13.50 -4.04 4.77
N GLY A 60 -13.20 -3.94 3.47
CA GLY A 60 -14.19 -3.73 2.42
C GLY A 60 -14.52 -2.28 2.12
N SER A 61 -13.95 -1.33 2.88
CA SER A 61 -14.22 0.09 2.63
C SER A 61 -13.59 0.56 1.33
N SER A 62 -14.15 1.65 0.78
CA SER A 62 -13.77 2.20 -0.52
C SER A 62 -12.46 2.98 -0.45
N MET A 63 -11.71 2.97 -1.53
CA MET A 63 -10.54 3.83 -1.71
C MET A 63 -10.86 5.15 -2.43
N ASP A 64 -12.12 5.55 -2.47
CA ASP A 64 -12.53 6.78 -3.16
C ASP A 64 -11.74 8.00 -2.70
N TYR A 65 -11.48 8.13 -1.39
CA TYR A 65 -10.67 9.24 -0.87
C TYR A 65 -9.30 9.30 -1.54
N ILE A 66 -8.62 8.15 -1.67
CA ILE A 66 -7.27 8.09 -2.26
C ILE A 66 -7.29 8.51 -3.73
N TYR A 67 -8.29 8.08 -4.49
CA TYR A 67 -8.45 8.49 -5.88
C TYR A 67 -8.80 9.97 -6.00
N ASP A 68 -9.74 10.45 -5.21
CA ASP A 68 -10.21 11.84 -5.25
C ASP A 68 -9.11 12.81 -4.84
N ALA A 69 -8.30 12.46 -3.85
CA ALA A 69 -7.19 13.28 -3.38
C ALA A 69 -5.91 13.09 -4.20
N ASN A 70 -5.95 12.20 -5.20
CA ASN A 70 -4.82 11.92 -6.10
C ASN A 70 -3.56 11.45 -5.35
N HIS A 71 -3.74 10.53 -4.40
CA HIS A 71 -2.61 9.98 -3.62
C HIS A 71 -1.98 8.76 -4.27
N TRP A 72 -2.50 8.27 -5.38
CA TRP A 72 -1.84 7.20 -6.14
C TRP A 72 -0.62 7.74 -6.88
N PHE A 73 0.45 6.96 -6.90
CA PHE A 73 1.60 7.24 -7.76
C PHE A 73 1.15 7.19 -9.22
N ALA A 74 1.80 7.93 -10.10
CA ALA A 74 1.38 8.06 -11.49
C ALA A 74 1.23 6.69 -12.17
N ASN A 75 0.08 6.46 -12.82
CA ASN A 75 -0.27 5.23 -13.54
C ASN A 75 -0.51 4.02 -12.62
N GLU A 76 -0.69 4.25 -11.31
CA GLU A 76 -1.01 3.17 -10.37
C GLU A 76 -2.47 3.27 -9.92
N PRO A 77 -3.11 2.17 -9.47
CA PRO A 77 -2.57 0.80 -9.42
C PRO A 77 -2.51 0.14 -10.80
N SER A 78 -1.48 -0.69 -11.03
CA SER A 78 -1.27 -1.38 -12.32
C SER A 78 -1.71 -2.84 -12.30
N GLY A 79 -1.88 -3.44 -11.13
CA GLY A 79 -2.30 -4.82 -10.96
C GLY A 79 -1.21 -5.86 -11.19
N ARG A 80 -0.20 -5.52 -11.97
CA ARG A 80 0.95 -6.38 -12.26
C ARG A 80 2.22 -5.56 -12.35
N ASP A 81 3.34 -6.20 -12.04
CA ASP A 81 4.66 -5.61 -12.25
C ASP A 81 5.09 -5.84 -13.71
N PHE A 82 4.78 -4.87 -14.56
CA PHE A 82 5.14 -4.94 -15.99
C PHE A 82 6.63 -4.75 -16.25
N SER A 83 7.40 -4.33 -15.25
CA SER A 83 8.85 -4.18 -15.37
C SER A 83 9.59 -5.51 -15.22
N SER A 84 8.94 -6.53 -14.68
CA SER A 84 9.51 -7.87 -14.52
C SER A 84 9.09 -8.78 -15.66
N ALA A 85 9.96 -9.72 -16.04
CA ALA A 85 9.70 -10.68 -17.13
C ALA A 85 8.45 -11.52 -16.89
N ASP A 86 8.22 -11.93 -15.64
CA ASP A 86 7.10 -12.79 -15.25
C ASP A 86 5.80 -12.03 -15.06
N LYS A 87 5.84 -10.69 -15.04
CA LYS A 87 4.70 -9.81 -14.80
C LYS A 87 3.83 -10.29 -13.61
N PRO A 88 4.43 -10.44 -12.40
CA PRO A 88 3.69 -10.96 -11.25
C PRO A 88 2.53 -10.05 -10.87
N LEU A 89 1.48 -10.64 -10.30
CA LEU A 89 0.37 -9.88 -9.75
C LEU A 89 0.85 -9.03 -8.58
N GLU A 90 0.24 -7.85 -8.42
CA GLU A 90 0.56 -6.91 -7.36
C GLU A 90 -0.68 -6.72 -6.46
N PRO A 91 -1.04 -7.73 -5.62
CA PRO A 91 -2.28 -7.68 -4.84
C PRO A 91 -2.18 -6.87 -3.55
N TYR A 92 -1.01 -6.36 -3.20
CA TYR A 92 -0.78 -5.64 -1.95
C TYR A 92 -0.59 -4.15 -2.20
N ILE A 93 -0.96 -3.34 -1.20
CA ILE A 93 -0.85 -1.88 -1.29
C ILE A 93 0.24 -1.40 -0.31
N LEU A 94 1.07 -0.48 -0.78
CA LEU A 94 2.06 0.17 0.05
C LEU A 94 2.11 1.69 -0.21
N LEU A 95 2.64 2.42 0.76
CA LEU A 95 3.05 3.80 0.58
C LEU A 95 4.50 3.82 0.12
N TRP A 96 4.78 4.66 -0.85
CA TRP A 96 6.11 4.80 -1.44
C TRP A 96 6.55 6.25 -1.32
N ASN A 97 7.73 6.48 -0.74
CA ASN A 97 8.31 7.81 -0.62
C ASN A 97 9.30 8.04 -1.75
N VAL A 98 8.96 8.95 -2.65
CA VAL A 98 9.81 9.36 -3.76
C VAL A 98 10.05 10.85 -3.64
N ASN A 99 11.30 11.27 -3.44
CA ASN A 99 11.69 12.68 -3.31
C ASN A 99 10.86 13.40 -2.23
N ASP A 100 10.70 12.75 -1.07
CA ASP A 100 9.95 13.26 0.09
C ASP A 100 8.44 13.40 -0.15
N VAL A 101 7.92 12.78 -1.20
CA VAL A 101 6.48 12.72 -1.47
C VAL A 101 5.99 11.29 -1.28
N TRP A 102 4.98 11.11 -0.42
CA TRP A 102 4.34 9.82 -0.21
C TRP A 102 3.20 9.61 -1.21
N SER A 103 3.18 8.44 -1.83
CA SER A 103 2.12 8.04 -2.76
C SER A 103 1.80 6.56 -2.59
N LEU A 104 0.59 6.15 -2.96
CA LEU A 104 0.22 4.74 -2.93
C LEU A 104 0.66 4.05 -4.21
N ASN A 105 1.07 2.79 -4.04
CA ASN A 105 1.42 1.91 -5.15
C ASN A 105 0.96 0.49 -4.80
N ASP A 106 0.66 -0.31 -5.82
CA ASP A 106 0.42 -1.73 -5.62
C ASP A 106 1.73 -2.49 -5.83
N SER A 107 1.86 -3.63 -5.17
CA SER A 107 3.10 -4.42 -5.20
C SER A 107 2.83 -5.89 -5.00
N SER A 108 3.76 -6.72 -5.47
CA SER A 108 3.80 -8.14 -5.15
C SER A 108 4.41 -8.35 -3.76
N ASP A 109 4.30 -9.58 -3.25
CA ASP A 109 4.91 -9.96 -1.98
C ASP A 109 6.44 -10.03 -2.07
N ALA A 110 6.99 -9.99 -3.27
CA ALA A 110 8.43 -10.10 -3.53
C ALA A 110 9.17 -8.76 -3.52
N VAL A 111 8.61 -7.75 -2.88
CA VAL A 111 9.15 -6.38 -2.84
C VAL A 111 10.60 -6.32 -2.34
N LEU A 112 10.99 -7.24 -1.45
CA LEU A 112 12.34 -7.27 -0.87
C LEU A 112 13.44 -7.49 -1.90
N SER A 113 13.12 -8.03 -3.06
CA SER A 113 14.11 -8.23 -4.12
C SER A 113 14.45 -6.93 -4.85
N CYS A 114 13.59 -5.91 -4.74
CA CYS A 114 13.71 -4.65 -5.48
C CYS A 114 14.11 -3.47 -4.60
N TYR A 115 13.81 -3.52 -3.29
CA TYR A 115 13.96 -2.38 -2.38
C TYR A 115 14.93 -2.71 -1.24
N LYS A 116 15.50 -1.66 -0.65
CA LYS A 116 16.38 -1.81 0.50
C LYS A 116 15.59 -2.28 1.71
N HIS A 117 16.01 -3.40 2.29
CA HIS A 117 15.31 -4.07 3.38
C HIS A 117 15.07 -3.15 4.58
N GLU A 118 16.07 -2.37 4.98
CA GLU A 118 16.01 -1.48 6.15
C GLU A 118 15.08 -0.29 5.97
N GLN A 119 14.59 -0.06 4.74
CA GLN A 119 13.67 1.04 4.43
C GLN A 119 12.23 0.58 4.28
N ILE A 120 11.96 -0.71 4.51
CA ILE A 120 10.62 -1.30 4.40
C ILE A 120 10.01 -1.46 5.78
N GLY A 121 8.78 -1.02 5.94
CA GLY A 121 8.05 -1.14 7.19
C GLY A 121 6.54 -1.28 6.97
N TYR A 122 5.79 -1.08 8.02
CA TYR A 122 4.32 -1.18 7.99
C TYR A 122 3.71 -0.32 9.08
N VAL A 123 2.44 0.02 8.91
CA VAL A 123 1.69 0.82 9.89
C VAL A 123 0.50 0.00 10.38
N CYS A 124 0.41 -0.17 11.69
CA CYS A 124 -0.73 -0.81 12.34
C CYS A 124 -1.65 0.24 12.91
N GLU A 125 -2.97 -0.02 12.84
CA GLU A 125 -3.98 0.77 13.53
C GLU A 125 -4.62 -0.07 14.62
N PHE A 126 -4.99 0.58 15.73
CA PHE A 126 -5.65 -0.04 16.87
C PHE A 126 -6.96 0.72 17.12
N ASP A 127 -8.07 0.04 16.98
CA ASP A 127 -9.41 0.64 17.15
C ASP A 127 -9.82 0.70 18.63
#